data_65e255acbe1b7518aa147ba8e52fa415
#
_entry.id   65e255acbe1b7518aa147ba8e52fa415
#
_cell.length_a   1.000
_cell.length_b   1.000
_cell.length_c   1.000
_cell.angle_alpha   90.00
_cell.angle_beta   90.00
_cell.angle_gamma   90.00
#
_symmetry.space_group_name_H-M   'P 1'
#
loop_
_entity.id
_entity.type
_entity.pdbx_description
1 polymer ?
#
loop_
_entity_poly.entity_id
_entity_poly.type
_entity_poly.pdbx_seq_one_letter_code
_entity_poly.pdbx_strand_id
1 'polypeptide(L)'
;RFEVVTGKGYKPTLLPLGKWSIAAWCFIGAYTLMSKLLPLLLITYAALTPYFVPPSVAMLGNLSFNHFYGMDWELVMRGLANTAILVAVVPLAVLVLAFSISWLIVRSRSRARYALEFGAFLPHALPEVILAIGALLLSLFVFGNSIPLYGSVWLIAVVYVVARLAFA
;
A
#
# COMPACT_ATOMS: atom_id res chain seq x y z
N ARG A 1 2.90 29.60 -8.66
CA ARG A 1 2.18 30.32 -7.58
C ARG A 1 0.68 30.14 -7.83
N PHE A 2 0.08 29.17 -7.19
CA PHE A 2 -1.39 29.05 -7.17
C PHE A 2 -1.91 29.67 -5.86
N GLU A 3 -1.73 30.99 -5.69
CA GLU A 3 -2.43 31.72 -4.65
C GLU A 3 -3.87 31.93 -5.13
N VAL A 4 -4.81 31.21 -4.56
CA VAL A 4 -6.23 31.47 -4.75
C VAL A 4 -6.56 32.73 -3.94
N VAL A 5 -6.52 33.88 -4.60
CA VAL A 5 -6.76 35.20 -4.00
C VAL A 5 -8.25 35.42 -3.64
N THR A 6 -9.13 34.58 -4.15
CA THR A 6 -10.56 34.64 -3.87
C THR A 6 -10.97 33.32 -3.23
N GLY A 7 -11.35 33.30 -1.95
CA GLY A 7 -11.80 32.13 -1.20
C GLY A 7 -13.08 31.43 -1.71
N LYS A 8 -13.40 31.57 -2.99
CA LYS A 8 -14.42 30.78 -3.70
C LYS A 8 -13.76 29.52 -4.23
N GLY A 9 -13.77 28.45 -3.43
CA GLY A 9 -13.45 27.13 -3.89
C GLY A 9 -14.27 26.77 -5.14
N TYR A 10 -13.66 26.08 -6.09
CA TYR A 10 -14.35 25.49 -7.24
C TYR A 10 -15.52 24.63 -6.73
N LYS A 11 -16.75 25.00 -7.08
CA LYS A 11 -17.92 24.15 -6.85
C LYS A 11 -18.06 23.24 -8.06
N PRO A 12 -17.79 21.93 -7.93
CA PRO A 12 -17.99 21.01 -9.03
C PRO A 12 -19.46 21.01 -9.43
N THR A 13 -19.75 21.30 -10.69
CA THR A 13 -21.10 21.14 -11.25
C THR A 13 -21.33 19.64 -11.42
N LEU A 14 -22.22 19.09 -10.57
CA LEU A 14 -22.64 17.69 -10.68
C LEU A 14 -23.53 17.56 -11.92
N LEU A 15 -23.11 16.75 -12.88
CA LEU A 15 -23.91 16.38 -14.02
C LEU A 15 -24.91 15.30 -13.59
N PRO A 16 -26.24 15.56 -13.66
CA PRO A 16 -27.25 14.55 -13.32
C PRO A 16 -27.26 13.46 -14.40
N LEU A 17 -26.84 12.26 -14.06
CA LEU A 17 -26.86 11.11 -14.98
C LEU A 17 -28.26 10.60 -15.27
N GLY A 18 -29.30 11.05 -14.56
CA GLY A 18 -30.66 10.60 -14.75
C GLY A 18 -30.79 9.07 -14.62
N LYS A 19 -31.46 8.43 -15.59
CA LYS A 19 -31.64 6.97 -15.63
C LYS A 19 -30.33 6.19 -15.79
N TRP A 20 -29.28 6.80 -16.33
CA TRP A 20 -27.96 6.19 -16.49
C TRP A 20 -27.22 6.01 -15.16
N SER A 21 -27.69 6.65 -14.11
CA SER A 21 -27.14 6.47 -12.76
C SER A 21 -27.20 5.00 -12.32
N ILE A 22 -28.29 4.29 -12.64
CA ILE A 22 -28.45 2.87 -12.29
C ILE A 22 -27.39 2.03 -13.02
N ALA A 23 -27.20 2.26 -14.31
CA ALA A 23 -26.19 1.56 -15.10
C ALA A 23 -24.77 1.82 -14.56
N ALA A 24 -24.46 3.06 -14.18
CA ALA A 24 -23.18 3.43 -13.58
C ALA A 24 -22.96 2.72 -12.23
N TRP A 25 -23.96 2.68 -11.37
CA TRP A 25 -23.88 1.95 -10.09
C TRP A 25 -23.74 0.44 -10.28
N CYS A 26 -24.47 -0.15 -11.22
CA CYS A 26 -24.32 -1.57 -11.57
C CYS A 26 -22.90 -1.87 -12.08
N PHE A 27 -22.35 -1.00 -12.93
CA PHE A 27 -20.99 -1.16 -13.45
C PHE A 27 -19.94 -1.08 -12.34
N ILE A 28 -20.04 -0.05 -11.48
CA ILE A 28 -19.13 0.13 -10.34
C ILE A 28 -19.25 -1.05 -9.38
N GLY A 29 -20.48 -1.47 -9.08
CA GLY A 29 -20.75 -2.63 -8.23
C GLY A 29 -20.16 -3.92 -8.79
N ALA A 30 -20.41 -4.21 -10.08
CA ALA A 30 -19.87 -5.39 -10.76
C ALA A 30 -18.33 -5.37 -10.80
N TYR A 31 -17.73 -4.23 -11.13
CA TYR A 31 -16.28 -4.06 -11.12
C TYR A 31 -15.70 -4.29 -9.73
N THR A 32 -16.27 -3.70 -8.69
CA THR A 32 -15.82 -3.87 -7.30
C THR A 32 -15.96 -5.33 -6.86
N LEU A 33 -17.05 -5.96 -7.20
CA LEU A 33 -17.32 -7.37 -6.91
C LEU A 33 -16.28 -8.28 -7.58
N MET A 34 -16.05 -8.09 -8.88
CA MET A 34 -15.04 -8.87 -9.60
C MET A 34 -13.63 -8.61 -9.10
N SER A 35 -13.24 -7.36 -8.87
CA SER A 35 -11.89 -7.00 -8.47
C SER A 35 -11.54 -7.41 -7.03
N LYS A 36 -12.50 -7.53 -6.13
CA LYS A 36 -12.29 -7.85 -4.71
C LYS A 36 -12.77 -9.26 -4.35
N LEU A 37 -13.98 -9.61 -4.74
CA LEU A 37 -14.58 -10.88 -4.35
C LEU A 37 -13.96 -12.07 -5.10
N LEU A 38 -13.67 -11.93 -6.39
CA LEU A 38 -13.11 -13.04 -7.17
C LEU A 38 -11.73 -13.48 -6.66
N PRO A 39 -10.74 -12.60 -6.40
CA PRO A 39 -9.48 -13.01 -5.78
C PRO A 39 -9.69 -13.63 -4.39
N LEU A 40 -10.61 -13.08 -3.59
CA LEU A 40 -10.91 -13.62 -2.26
C LEU A 40 -11.47 -15.05 -2.35
N LEU A 41 -12.41 -15.29 -3.28
CA LEU A 41 -12.96 -16.62 -3.53
C LEU A 41 -11.90 -17.61 -4.01
N LEU A 42 -10.99 -17.17 -4.89
CA LEU A 42 -9.89 -18.02 -5.38
C LEU A 42 -8.92 -18.38 -4.25
N ILE A 43 -8.56 -17.42 -3.39
CA ILE A 43 -7.69 -17.69 -2.23
C ILE A 43 -8.39 -18.63 -1.26
N THR A 44 -9.68 -18.41 -0.97
CA THR A 44 -10.47 -19.28 -0.09
C THR A 44 -10.58 -20.69 -0.67
N TYR A 45 -10.85 -20.80 -1.96
CA TYR A 45 -10.86 -22.09 -2.64
C TYR A 45 -9.50 -22.81 -2.54
N ALA A 46 -8.40 -22.11 -2.85
CA ALA A 46 -7.06 -22.65 -2.75
C ALA A 46 -6.69 -23.08 -1.31
N ALA A 47 -7.16 -22.36 -0.31
CA ALA A 47 -6.93 -22.70 1.10
C ALA A 47 -7.69 -23.96 1.55
N LEU A 48 -8.81 -24.27 0.90
CA LEU A 48 -9.65 -25.43 1.22
C LEU A 48 -9.35 -26.67 0.39
N THR A 49 -8.59 -26.53 -0.71
CA THR A 49 -8.24 -27.68 -1.56
C THR A 49 -6.92 -28.33 -1.11
N PRO A 50 -6.79 -29.68 -1.12
CA PRO A 50 -5.59 -30.37 -0.67
C PRO A 50 -4.35 -30.10 -1.52
N TYR A 51 -4.53 -29.68 -2.75
CA TYR A 51 -3.48 -29.25 -3.68
C TYR A 51 -4.04 -28.23 -4.68
N PHE A 52 -3.16 -27.41 -5.24
CA PHE A 52 -3.59 -26.35 -6.15
C PHE A 52 -4.05 -26.92 -7.48
N VAL A 53 -5.34 -26.87 -7.76
CA VAL A 53 -5.99 -27.26 -9.02
C VAL A 53 -6.97 -26.21 -9.47
N PRO A 54 -7.23 -26.11 -10.78
CA PRO A 54 -8.28 -25.25 -11.30
C PRO A 54 -9.64 -25.59 -10.66
N PRO A 55 -10.49 -24.57 -10.39
CA PRO A 55 -11.81 -24.80 -9.84
C PRO A 55 -12.63 -25.76 -10.73
N SER A 56 -13.11 -26.86 -10.15
CA SER A 56 -13.96 -27.84 -10.82
C SER A 56 -15.06 -28.32 -9.88
N VAL A 57 -16.19 -28.73 -10.45
CA VAL A 57 -17.34 -29.23 -9.66
C VAL A 57 -16.94 -30.48 -8.86
N ALA A 58 -16.07 -31.32 -9.41
CA ALA A 58 -15.60 -32.52 -8.73
C ALA A 58 -14.76 -32.19 -7.48
N MET A 59 -14.05 -31.06 -7.47
CA MET A 59 -13.22 -30.66 -6.32
C MET A 59 -14.02 -29.99 -5.21
N LEU A 60 -15.22 -29.51 -5.48
CA LEU A 60 -16.08 -28.93 -4.43
C LEU A 60 -16.47 -29.97 -3.36
N GLY A 61 -16.51 -31.26 -3.72
CA GLY A 61 -16.73 -32.36 -2.76
C GLY A 61 -15.53 -32.72 -1.91
N ASN A 62 -14.32 -32.26 -2.26
CA ASN A 62 -13.06 -32.60 -1.59
C ASN A 62 -12.48 -31.40 -0.79
N LEU A 63 -13.29 -30.36 -0.56
CA LEU A 63 -12.90 -29.23 0.28
C LEU A 63 -12.68 -29.70 1.71
N SER A 64 -11.55 -29.34 2.30
CA SER A 64 -11.24 -29.68 3.68
C SER A 64 -10.50 -28.57 4.42
N PHE A 65 -10.61 -28.58 5.76
CA PHE A 65 -9.91 -27.64 6.63
C PHE A 65 -8.54 -28.18 7.10
N ASN A 66 -8.04 -29.27 6.52
CA ASN A 66 -6.80 -29.93 6.99
C ASN A 66 -5.59 -28.98 7.01
N HIS A 67 -5.50 -28.06 6.06
CA HIS A 67 -4.42 -27.06 6.02
C HIS A 67 -4.44 -26.13 7.25
N PHE A 68 -5.61 -25.84 7.80
CA PHE A 68 -5.73 -24.99 8.98
C PHE A 68 -5.33 -25.71 10.28
N TYR A 69 -5.52 -27.04 10.36
CA TYR A 69 -5.09 -27.82 11.51
C TYR A 69 -3.56 -28.01 11.57
N GLY A 70 -2.90 -28.06 10.42
CA GLY A 70 -1.43 -28.19 10.32
C GLY A 70 -0.69 -26.86 10.27
N MET A 71 -1.38 -25.71 10.42
CA MET A 71 -0.77 -24.40 10.30
C MET A 71 0.06 -24.07 11.54
N ASP A 72 1.26 -23.51 11.28
CA ASP A 72 2.09 -22.94 12.34
C ASP A 72 1.48 -21.59 12.82
N TRP A 73 0.69 -21.67 13.88
CA TRP A 73 0.03 -20.52 14.48
C TRP A 73 1.01 -19.48 15.03
N GLU A 74 2.20 -19.89 15.44
CA GLU A 74 3.23 -18.95 15.90
C GLU A 74 3.70 -18.06 14.75
N LEU A 75 3.95 -18.65 13.59
CA LEU A 75 4.31 -17.90 12.38
C LEU A 75 3.20 -16.94 11.94
N VAL A 76 1.94 -17.39 11.99
CA VAL A 76 0.78 -16.55 11.66
C VAL A 76 0.67 -15.36 12.60
N MET A 77 0.80 -15.58 13.90
CA MET A 77 0.72 -14.51 14.91
C MET A 77 1.88 -13.52 14.78
N ARG A 78 3.09 -13.99 14.49
CA ARG A 78 4.23 -13.10 14.17
C ARG A 78 3.96 -12.27 12.92
N GLY A 79 3.42 -12.87 11.85
CA GLY A 79 3.03 -12.17 10.65
C GLY A 79 1.96 -11.10 10.88
N LEU A 80 0.94 -11.43 11.67
CA LEU A 80 -0.12 -10.50 12.09
C LEU A 80 0.44 -9.33 12.90
N ALA A 81 1.30 -9.59 13.88
CA ALA A 81 1.94 -8.57 14.69
C ALA A 81 2.78 -7.62 13.83
N ASN A 82 3.60 -8.17 12.92
CA ASN A 82 4.39 -7.37 11.98
C ASN A 82 3.51 -6.51 11.08
N THR A 83 2.42 -7.06 10.56
CA THR A 83 1.45 -6.33 9.75
C THR A 83 0.78 -5.21 10.55
N ALA A 84 0.39 -5.47 11.79
CA ALA A 84 -0.21 -4.45 12.67
C ALA A 84 0.77 -3.30 12.95
N ILE A 85 2.05 -3.61 13.18
CA ILE A 85 3.11 -2.60 13.34
C ILE A 85 3.22 -1.75 12.07
N LEU A 86 3.29 -2.36 10.88
CA LEU A 86 3.39 -1.63 9.62
C LEU A 86 2.17 -0.74 9.38
N VAL A 87 0.96 -1.23 9.63
CA VAL A 87 -0.30 -0.48 9.45
C VAL A 87 -0.38 0.72 10.41
N ALA A 88 0.18 0.61 11.61
CA ALA A 88 0.20 1.72 12.56
C ALA A 88 1.34 2.71 12.27
N VAL A 89 2.56 2.22 12.10
CA VAL A 89 3.76 3.05 12.02
C VAL A 89 3.91 3.75 10.68
N VAL A 90 3.68 3.05 9.56
CA VAL A 90 3.94 3.61 8.23
C VAL A 90 3.04 4.82 7.92
N PRO A 91 1.71 4.78 8.10
CA PRO A 91 0.87 5.94 7.82
C PRO A 91 1.17 7.13 8.73
N LEU A 92 1.46 6.89 10.02
CA LEU A 92 1.85 7.95 10.94
C LEU A 92 3.16 8.61 10.54
N ALA A 93 4.17 7.82 10.19
CA ALA A 93 5.45 8.33 9.74
C ALA A 93 5.33 9.12 8.43
N VAL A 94 4.55 8.60 7.46
CA VAL A 94 4.27 9.30 6.19
C VAL A 94 3.58 10.62 6.46
N LEU A 95 2.54 10.64 7.29
CA LEU A 95 1.78 11.85 7.61
C LEU A 95 2.67 12.92 8.27
N VAL A 96 3.48 12.53 9.26
CA VAL A 96 4.39 13.45 9.96
C VAL A 96 5.45 14.01 9.01
N LEU A 97 6.06 13.15 8.20
CA LEU A 97 7.09 13.57 7.24
C LEU A 97 6.51 14.43 6.12
N ALA A 98 5.40 14.03 5.52
CA ALA A 98 4.74 14.78 4.46
C ALA A 98 4.30 16.16 4.95
N PHE A 99 3.69 16.23 6.14
CA PHE A 99 3.32 17.50 6.75
C PHE A 99 4.54 18.39 7.00
N SER A 100 5.61 17.82 7.57
CA SER A 100 6.84 18.55 7.88
C SER A 100 7.52 19.08 6.61
N ILE A 101 7.63 18.24 5.57
CA ILE A 101 8.24 18.63 4.29
C ILE A 101 7.37 19.68 3.60
N SER A 102 6.06 19.50 3.53
CA SER A 102 5.13 20.46 2.94
C SER A 102 5.17 21.80 3.66
N TRP A 103 5.21 21.79 5.00
CA TRP A 103 5.37 22.99 5.80
C TRP A 103 6.67 23.73 5.48
N LEU A 104 7.79 22.99 5.41
CA LEU A 104 9.09 23.56 5.07
C LEU A 104 9.12 24.15 3.66
N ILE A 105 8.55 23.46 2.66
CA ILE A 105 8.49 23.92 1.26
C ILE A 105 7.69 25.23 1.16
N VAL A 106 6.52 25.30 1.82
CA VAL A 106 5.63 26.47 1.74
C VAL A 106 6.22 27.67 2.50
N ARG A 107 6.80 27.42 3.68
CA ARG A 107 7.29 28.49 4.57
C ARG A 107 8.72 28.96 4.25
N SER A 108 9.55 28.11 3.66
CA SER A 108 10.94 28.46 3.36
C SER A 108 11.05 29.33 2.12
N ARG A 109 11.81 30.42 2.23
CA ARG A 109 12.23 31.27 1.10
C ARG A 109 13.56 30.81 0.49
N SER A 110 14.20 29.80 1.06
CA SER A 110 15.49 29.28 0.62
C SER A 110 15.36 28.45 -0.67
N ARG A 111 16.45 28.38 -1.43
CA ARG A 111 16.57 27.46 -2.60
C ARG A 111 16.50 25.98 -2.17
N ALA A 112 16.78 25.68 -0.90
CA ALA A 112 16.66 24.33 -0.35
C ALA A 112 15.26 23.70 -0.51
N ARG A 113 14.19 24.52 -0.63
CA ARG A 113 12.83 24.03 -0.88
C ARG A 113 12.72 23.17 -2.15
N TYR A 114 13.45 23.55 -3.22
CA TYR A 114 13.45 22.80 -4.48
C TYR A 114 14.13 21.43 -4.32
N ALA A 115 15.19 21.38 -3.52
CA ALA A 115 15.86 20.11 -3.21
C ALA A 115 14.98 19.18 -2.37
N LEU A 116 14.23 19.75 -1.40
CA LEU A 116 13.25 18.98 -0.60
C LEU A 116 12.10 18.46 -1.45
N GLU A 117 11.54 19.31 -2.31
CA GLU A 117 10.48 18.93 -3.24
C GLU A 117 10.95 17.83 -4.19
N PHE A 118 12.11 18.00 -4.84
CA PHE A 118 12.70 17.00 -5.72
C PHE A 118 12.96 15.69 -4.96
N GLY A 119 13.55 15.76 -3.75
CA GLY A 119 13.84 14.59 -2.93
C GLY A 119 12.59 13.81 -2.50
N ALA A 120 11.48 14.52 -2.21
CA ALA A 120 10.22 13.90 -1.86
C ALA A 120 9.57 13.16 -3.03
N PHE A 121 9.71 13.68 -4.27
CA PHE A 121 9.15 13.05 -5.46
C PHE A 121 10.05 12.01 -6.11
N LEU A 122 11.37 12.02 -5.81
CA LEU A 122 12.33 11.11 -6.42
C LEU A 122 11.96 9.62 -6.27
N PRO A 123 11.51 9.14 -5.10
CA PRO A 123 11.12 7.73 -4.94
C PRO A 123 9.99 7.30 -5.87
N HIS A 124 9.09 8.22 -6.23
CA HIS A 124 7.98 7.92 -7.13
C HIS A 124 8.43 7.67 -8.59
N ALA A 125 9.57 8.21 -8.98
CA ALA A 125 10.15 7.96 -10.30
C ALA A 125 10.76 6.57 -10.44
N LEU A 126 10.96 5.86 -9.33
CA LEU A 126 11.54 4.52 -9.29
C LEU A 126 10.46 3.45 -9.11
N PRO A 127 10.50 2.33 -9.85
CA PRO A 127 9.67 1.18 -9.55
C PRO A 127 9.89 0.72 -8.10
N GLU A 128 8.82 0.42 -7.37
CA GLU A 128 8.88 0.02 -5.95
C GLU A 128 9.83 -1.17 -5.71
N VAL A 129 9.94 -2.09 -6.69
CA VAL A 129 10.86 -3.24 -6.62
C VAL A 129 12.32 -2.80 -6.59
N ILE A 130 12.70 -1.80 -7.42
CA ILE A 130 14.08 -1.28 -7.45
C ILE A 130 14.41 -0.59 -6.13
N LEU A 131 13.46 0.16 -5.58
CA LEU A 131 13.60 0.82 -4.29
C LEU A 131 13.78 -0.20 -3.16
N ALA A 132 13.00 -1.29 -3.17
CA ALA A 132 13.11 -2.37 -2.19
C ALA A 132 14.46 -3.09 -2.28
N ILE A 133 14.92 -3.44 -3.50
CA ILE A 133 16.24 -4.06 -3.71
C ILE A 133 17.36 -3.13 -3.27
N GLY A 134 17.28 -1.84 -3.63
CA GLY A 134 18.26 -0.83 -3.20
C GLY A 134 18.36 -0.73 -1.68
N ALA A 135 17.22 -0.68 -0.98
CA ALA A 135 17.17 -0.63 0.48
C ALA A 135 17.74 -1.91 1.11
N LEU A 136 17.47 -3.08 0.51
CA LEU A 136 18.03 -4.36 0.96
C LEU A 136 19.54 -4.38 0.80
N LEU A 137 20.08 -3.95 -0.35
CA LEU A 137 21.53 -3.86 -0.57
C LEU A 137 22.19 -2.86 0.36
N LEU A 138 21.58 -1.69 0.59
CA LEU A 138 22.07 -0.71 1.56
C LEU A 138 22.10 -1.30 2.98
N SER A 139 21.07 -2.03 3.39
CA SER A 139 21.03 -2.64 4.70
C SER A 139 22.11 -3.70 4.89
N LEU A 140 22.45 -4.44 3.83
CA LEU A 140 23.46 -5.49 3.85
C LEU A 140 24.89 -4.93 3.80
N PHE A 141 25.17 -4.04 2.83
CA PHE A 141 26.54 -3.64 2.50
C PHE A 141 26.98 -2.34 3.18
N VAL A 142 26.05 -1.42 3.46
CA VAL A 142 26.38 -0.12 4.04
C VAL A 142 26.18 -0.13 5.55
N PHE A 143 25.02 -0.59 6.01
CA PHE A 143 24.72 -0.61 7.44
C PHE A 143 25.26 -1.86 8.13
N GLY A 144 25.33 -3.00 7.43
CA GLY A 144 25.95 -4.23 7.91
C GLY A 144 25.54 -4.58 9.35
N ASN A 145 26.55 -4.74 10.20
CA ASN A 145 26.34 -5.06 11.62
C ASN A 145 26.07 -3.83 12.50
N SER A 146 26.23 -2.60 11.99
CA SER A 146 26.05 -1.37 12.78
C SER A 146 24.58 -1.10 13.10
N ILE A 147 23.68 -1.40 12.16
CA ILE A 147 22.24 -1.26 12.32
C ILE A 147 21.59 -2.53 11.75
N PRO A 148 21.06 -3.44 12.58
CA PRO A 148 20.51 -4.71 12.14
C PRO A 148 19.11 -4.51 11.51
N LEU A 149 19.08 -3.84 10.36
CA LEU A 149 17.82 -3.62 9.60
C LEU A 149 17.47 -4.82 8.72
N TYR A 150 18.47 -5.57 8.26
CA TYR A 150 18.28 -6.72 7.39
C TYR A 150 17.41 -7.80 8.08
N GLY A 151 16.39 -8.28 7.36
CA GLY A 151 15.44 -9.27 7.91
C GLY A 151 14.45 -8.74 8.94
N SER A 152 14.46 -7.42 9.23
CA SER A 152 13.54 -6.81 10.20
C SER A 152 12.31 -6.18 9.53
N VAL A 153 11.21 -6.08 10.28
CA VAL A 153 10.01 -5.35 9.86
C VAL A 153 10.30 -3.85 9.61
N TRP A 154 11.33 -3.32 10.27
CA TRP A 154 11.70 -1.91 10.16
C TRP A 154 12.27 -1.55 8.79
N LEU A 155 12.99 -2.46 8.15
CA LEU A 155 13.45 -2.24 6.76
C LEU A 155 12.25 -2.07 5.82
N ILE A 156 11.24 -2.92 5.99
CA ILE A 156 10.00 -2.86 5.22
C ILE A 156 9.28 -1.53 5.51
N ALA A 157 9.19 -1.12 6.78
CA ALA A 157 8.58 0.14 7.19
C ALA A 157 9.24 1.34 6.51
N VAL A 158 10.58 1.41 6.52
CA VAL A 158 11.35 2.49 5.87
C VAL A 158 11.06 2.54 4.37
N VAL A 159 11.11 1.39 3.69
CA VAL A 159 10.84 1.31 2.25
C VAL A 159 9.42 1.82 1.94
N TYR A 160 8.42 1.39 2.70
CA TYR A 160 7.04 1.85 2.51
C TYR A 160 6.88 3.35 2.79
N VAL A 161 7.51 3.87 3.84
CA VAL A 161 7.45 5.31 4.15
C VAL A 161 8.04 6.11 2.99
N VAL A 162 9.22 5.72 2.49
CA VAL A 162 9.86 6.42 1.37
C VAL A 162 9.03 6.31 0.09
N ALA A 163 8.50 5.12 -0.23
CA ALA A 163 7.70 4.90 -1.42
C ALA A 163 6.36 5.68 -1.41
N ARG A 164 5.76 5.87 -0.22
CA ARG A 164 4.46 6.54 -0.08
C ARG A 164 4.55 8.04 0.18
N LEU A 165 5.73 8.56 0.49
CA LEU A 165 5.93 9.98 0.81
C LEU A 165 5.48 10.92 -0.32
N ALA A 166 5.67 10.51 -1.58
CA ALA A 166 5.30 11.32 -2.75
C ALA A 166 3.78 11.41 -2.99
N PHE A 167 2.98 10.53 -2.37
CA PHE A 167 1.51 10.49 -2.51
C PHE A 167 0.77 11.20 -1.37
N ALA A 168 1.46 11.63 -0.34
CA ALA A 168 0.91 12.28 0.84
C ALA A 168 1.08 13.80 0.77
#